data_1979e21711e4b02f4f15a748e67259a7
#
_entry.id   1979e21711e4b02f4f15a748e67259a7
#
_cell.length_a   1.000
_cell.length_b   1.000
_cell.length_c   1.000
_cell.angle_alpha   90.00
_cell.angle_beta   90.00
_cell.angle_gamma   90.00
#
_symmetry.space_group_name_H-M   'P 1'
#
loop_
_entity.id
_entity.type
_entity.pdbx_description
1 polymer ?
#
loop_
_entity_poly.entity_id
_entity_poly.type
_entity_poly.pdbx_seq_one_letter_code
_entity_poly.pdbx_strand_id
1 'polypeptide(L)'
;MNRLLKSMLITCITIGFSVNNLSAQEVWEELAEQLIDEEGGEVFQWENNFEELSELRENPININTATKEQLERFPFLSDKLIENILYYLYKYGPMLSENELWMIEDINRQTIRCLQPFICFKHTEKEEYKPTLKQVLKYGKQELSTRVDMPFYTKSGYKLHTKEELKKNPNKQYLGYGYYHSLRYSFHYRDKIYLGLTAEKDAGEPFFAGQNRKGYDFYSPYLFIRNMGRIKSLAIGNYRLSYGYGLVINTDFGMGKTATLSTLGNKNRGIRKHSSTDEYNYFQGAAASYKVSKRWTTDAFYSYRKMDGIVNNWFITSLKKDGYHRLYREFEKKNMITNQVIGSNLNYNGKYCELGLTAVYNVFNKPLNPDLKPYNKFYPRGKDFYNVG
;
A
#
# COMPACT_ATOMS: atom_id res chain seq x y z
N MET A 1 23.64 -18.79 -27.38
CA MET A 1 22.58 -18.10 -26.58
C MET A 1 23.10 -17.28 -25.39
N ASN A 2 24.33 -17.52 -24.88
CA ASN A 2 24.85 -16.82 -23.67
C ASN A 2 25.62 -15.51 -23.90
N ARG A 3 25.98 -15.14 -25.12
CA ARG A 3 26.69 -13.87 -25.39
C ARG A 3 25.77 -12.69 -25.65
N LEU A 4 24.62 -12.90 -26.28
CA LEU A 4 23.63 -11.87 -26.55
C LEU A 4 22.91 -11.42 -25.26
N LEU A 5 22.59 -12.35 -24.35
CA LEU A 5 21.98 -12.01 -23.05
C LEU A 5 22.93 -11.20 -22.14
N LYS A 6 24.22 -11.53 -22.13
CA LYS A 6 25.25 -10.76 -21.40
C LYS A 6 25.47 -9.38 -22.00
N SER A 7 25.42 -9.24 -23.31
CA SER A 7 25.51 -7.94 -23.99
C SER A 7 24.29 -7.06 -23.68
N MET A 8 23.05 -7.60 -23.71
CA MET A 8 21.85 -6.84 -23.35
C MET A 8 21.83 -6.42 -21.86
N LEU A 9 22.30 -7.26 -20.95
CA LEU A 9 22.38 -6.91 -19.53
C LEU A 9 23.40 -5.79 -19.27
N ILE A 10 24.54 -5.83 -19.94
CA ILE A 10 25.58 -4.79 -19.81
C ILE A 10 25.11 -3.48 -20.44
N THR A 11 24.38 -3.51 -21.56
CA THR A 11 23.85 -2.30 -22.21
C THR A 11 22.74 -1.65 -21.40
N CYS A 12 21.91 -2.42 -20.69
CA CYS A 12 20.90 -1.86 -19.76
C CYS A 12 21.55 -1.21 -18.53
N ILE A 13 22.70 -1.68 -18.07
CA ILE A 13 23.40 -1.09 -16.90
C ILE A 13 24.12 0.22 -17.27
N THR A 14 24.53 0.39 -18.52
CA THR A 14 25.26 1.62 -18.95
C THR A 14 24.35 2.79 -19.35
N ILE A 15 23.06 2.59 -19.56
CA ILE A 15 22.09 3.67 -19.90
C ILE A 15 21.51 4.37 -18.66
N GLY A 16 21.71 3.82 -17.46
CA GLY A 16 21.09 4.30 -16.21
C GLY A 16 21.97 5.20 -15.31
N PHE A 17 23.24 5.41 -15.62
CA PHE A 17 24.11 6.28 -14.81
C PHE A 17 24.28 7.69 -15.42
N SER A 18 23.21 8.45 -15.51
CA SER A 18 23.33 9.88 -15.34
C SER A 18 23.43 10.16 -13.85
N VAL A 19 24.63 10.37 -13.37
CA VAL A 19 24.94 10.86 -12.02
C VAL A 19 24.36 12.27 -11.91
N ASN A 20 23.08 12.37 -11.61
CA ASN A 20 22.52 13.60 -11.08
C ASN A 20 22.71 13.56 -9.57
N ASN A 21 23.71 14.36 -9.14
CA ASN A 21 23.92 14.85 -7.77
C ASN A 21 23.48 13.89 -6.66
N LEU A 22 24.46 13.31 -5.97
CA LEU A 22 24.32 12.92 -4.57
C LEU A 22 23.98 14.19 -3.78
N SER A 23 22.74 14.62 -3.88
CA SER A 23 22.16 15.53 -2.90
C SER A 23 22.12 14.78 -1.58
N ALA A 24 22.50 15.46 -0.53
CA ALA A 24 22.36 14.98 0.83
C ALA A 24 21.05 14.21 1.00
N GLN A 25 21.11 13.05 1.63
CA GLN A 25 19.97 12.25 2.04
C GLN A 25 18.90 13.20 2.56
N GLU A 26 17.72 13.17 1.98
CA GLU A 26 16.76 14.24 2.22
C GLU A 26 16.24 14.15 3.65
N VAL A 27 16.02 15.29 4.26
CA VAL A 27 15.63 15.42 5.69
C VAL A 27 14.43 14.54 6.05
N TRP A 28 13.52 14.31 5.11
CA TRP A 28 12.36 13.45 5.33
C TRP A 28 12.71 11.95 5.34
N GLU A 29 13.76 11.52 4.63
CA GLU A 29 14.27 10.14 4.67
C GLU A 29 14.93 9.86 6.01
N GLU A 30 15.77 10.80 6.50
CA GLU A 30 16.38 10.69 7.83
C GLU A 30 15.33 10.67 8.95
N LEU A 31 14.29 11.50 8.85
CA LEU A 31 13.20 11.50 9.83
C LEU A 31 12.42 10.20 9.80
N ALA A 32 12.24 9.68 8.64
CA ALA A 32 11.57 8.44 8.42
C ALA A 32 12.35 7.26 8.99
N GLU A 33 13.67 7.23 8.80
CA GLU A 33 14.57 6.25 9.42
C GLU A 33 14.54 6.36 10.96
N GLN A 34 14.57 7.57 11.51
CA GLN A 34 14.47 7.79 12.96
C GLN A 34 13.15 7.26 13.54
N LEU A 35 12.02 7.48 12.86
CA LEU A 35 10.72 6.97 13.29
C LEU A 35 10.63 5.43 13.26
N ILE A 36 11.41 4.77 12.39
CA ILE A 36 11.50 3.30 12.34
C ILE A 36 12.35 2.78 13.50
N ASP A 37 13.52 3.37 13.72
CA ASP A 37 14.47 2.93 14.74
C ASP A 37 13.92 3.09 16.16
N GLU A 38 13.16 4.16 16.43
CA GLU A 38 12.55 4.40 17.73
C GLU A 38 11.42 3.42 18.09
N GLU A 39 10.74 2.84 17.09
CA GLU A 39 9.53 2.05 17.33
C GLU A 39 9.71 0.54 17.07
N GLY A 40 10.88 0.07 16.63
CA GLY A 40 11.14 -1.34 16.31
C GLY A 40 10.20 -1.88 15.23
N GLY A 41 9.78 -1.02 14.31
CA GLY A 41 8.83 -1.35 13.25
C GLY A 41 9.42 -2.33 12.24
N GLU A 42 8.59 -3.25 11.75
CA GLU A 42 9.00 -4.14 10.67
C GLU A 42 9.26 -3.31 9.39
N VAL A 43 10.42 -3.48 8.79
CA VAL A 43 10.92 -2.80 7.56
C VAL A 43 9.88 -2.80 6.42
N PHE A 44 9.04 -3.81 6.39
CA PHE A 44 8.01 -4.03 5.38
C PHE A 44 6.90 -2.95 5.34
N GLN A 45 6.64 -2.28 6.44
CA GLN A 45 5.55 -1.31 6.56
C GLN A 45 5.97 0.10 6.17
N TRP A 46 7.23 0.39 6.33
CA TRP A 46 7.84 1.62 5.89
C TRP A 46 7.74 1.81 4.36
N GLU A 47 7.93 0.75 3.60
CA GLU A 47 7.87 0.81 2.13
C GLU A 47 6.53 1.36 1.61
N ASN A 48 5.43 1.04 2.27
CA ASN A 48 4.10 1.53 1.89
C ASN A 48 3.93 3.04 2.10
N ASN A 49 4.41 3.55 3.24
CA ASN A 49 4.33 4.98 3.54
C ASN A 49 5.35 5.77 2.72
N PHE A 50 6.54 5.21 2.53
CA PHE A 50 7.57 5.80 1.68
C PHE A 50 7.10 5.97 0.23
N GLU A 51 6.40 5.00 -0.31
CA GLU A 51 5.85 5.08 -1.66
C GLU A 51 4.78 6.18 -1.77
N GLU A 52 3.88 6.28 -0.79
CA GLU A 52 2.86 7.33 -0.78
C GLU A 52 3.49 8.72 -0.64
N LEU A 53 4.50 8.87 0.21
CA LEU A 53 5.25 10.12 0.36
C LEU A 53 6.06 10.46 -0.91
N SER A 54 6.69 9.48 -1.54
CA SER A 54 7.42 9.69 -2.80
C SER A 54 6.49 10.19 -3.92
N GLU A 55 5.27 9.66 -4.02
CA GLU A 55 4.26 10.18 -4.95
C GLU A 55 3.82 11.61 -4.64
N LEU A 56 3.63 11.91 -3.35
CA LEU A 56 3.26 13.26 -2.91
C LEU A 56 4.36 14.27 -3.23
N ARG A 57 5.62 13.86 -3.15
CA ARG A 57 6.75 14.69 -3.53
C ARG A 57 6.78 15.02 -5.02
N GLU A 58 6.50 14.03 -5.87
CA GLU A 58 6.41 14.27 -7.31
C GLU A 58 5.21 15.15 -7.70
N ASN A 59 4.14 15.08 -6.93
CA ASN A 59 2.91 15.84 -7.13
C ASN A 59 2.51 16.55 -5.84
N PRO A 60 3.21 17.64 -5.46
CA PRO A 60 2.97 18.35 -4.21
C PRO A 60 1.52 18.84 -4.08
N ILE A 61 0.95 18.66 -2.90
CA ILE A 61 -0.41 19.10 -2.59
C ILE A 61 -0.41 20.64 -2.52
N ASN A 62 -1.35 21.27 -3.21
CA ASN A 62 -1.56 22.71 -3.03
C ASN A 62 -2.24 22.93 -1.67
N ILE A 63 -1.49 23.48 -0.71
CA ILE A 63 -1.94 23.71 0.65
C ILE A 63 -3.22 24.58 0.68
N ASN A 64 -3.35 25.55 -0.23
CA ASN A 64 -4.50 26.47 -0.31
C ASN A 64 -5.81 25.81 -0.74
N THR A 65 -5.74 24.66 -1.35
CA THR A 65 -6.93 23.89 -1.79
C THR A 65 -6.99 22.51 -1.18
N ALA A 66 -6.06 22.22 -0.26
CA ALA A 66 -5.97 20.93 0.42
C ALA A 66 -7.23 20.65 1.22
N THR A 67 -7.74 19.44 1.09
CA THR A 67 -8.83 18.95 1.96
C THR A 67 -8.23 18.28 3.20
N LYS A 68 -9.04 18.09 4.23
CA LYS A 68 -8.64 17.37 5.44
C LYS A 68 -8.07 15.99 5.06
N GLU A 69 -8.77 15.24 4.20
CA GLU A 69 -8.34 13.91 3.76
C GLU A 69 -7.01 13.90 2.96
N GLN A 70 -6.68 15.01 2.32
CA GLN A 70 -5.38 15.13 1.65
C GLN A 70 -4.25 15.39 2.64
N LEU A 71 -4.49 16.17 3.68
CA LEU A 71 -3.50 16.44 4.72
C LEU A 71 -3.31 15.23 5.65
N GLU A 72 -4.35 14.43 5.87
CA GLU A 72 -4.30 13.16 6.61
C GLU A 72 -3.38 12.10 5.97
N ARG A 73 -2.98 12.30 4.72
CA ARG A 73 -2.00 11.43 4.06
C ARG A 73 -0.59 11.58 4.62
N PHE A 74 -0.32 12.66 5.32
CA PHE A 74 0.97 12.88 5.96
C PHE A 74 1.01 12.23 7.34
N PRO A 75 1.78 11.15 7.54
CA PRO A 75 1.80 10.39 8.80
C PRO A 75 2.35 11.21 9.98
N PHE A 76 3.07 12.28 9.71
CA PHE A 76 3.66 13.17 10.71
C PHE A 76 2.78 14.38 11.07
N LEU A 77 1.61 14.54 10.47
CA LEU A 77 0.65 15.57 10.84
C LEU A 77 -0.39 15.00 11.82
N SER A 78 -0.50 15.60 13.00
CA SER A 78 -1.58 15.29 13.93
C SER A 78 -2.90 15.92 13.48
N ASP A 79 -4.03 15.36 13.92
CA ASP A 79 -5.37 15.90 13.64
C ASP A 79 -5.48 17.37 14.03
N LYS A 80 -4.96 17.72 15.22
CA LYS A 80 -4.95 19.09 15.73
C LYS A 80 -4.20 20.03 14.78
N LEU A 81 -3.05 19.61 14.27
CA LEU A 81 -2.26 20.43 13.37
C LEU A 81 -2.95 20.58 12.00
N ILE A 82 -3.59 19.54 11.50
CA ILE A 82 -4.41 19.62 10.29
C ILE A 82 -5.56 20.61 10.46
N GLU A 83 -6.23 20.58 11.58
CA GLU A 83 -7.29 21.53 11.90
C GLU A 83 -6.77 22.98 12.00
N ASN A 84 -5.61 23.18 12.61
CA ASN A 84 -4.96 24.48 12.68
C ASN A 84 -4.58 25.03 11.30
N ILE A 85 -4.06 24.17 10.39
CA ILE A 85 -3.79 24.54 8.99
C ILE A 85 -5.06 24.98 8.28
N LEU A 86 -6.13 24.18 8.38
CA LEU A 86 -7.41 24.50 7.74
C LEU A 86 -8.07 25.75 8.35
N TYR A 87 -7.94 25.94 9.66
CA TYR A 87 -8.42 27.14 10.35
C TYR A 87 -7.65 28.39 9.91
N TYR A 88 -6.32 28.30 9.75
CA TYR A 88 -5.52 29.39 9.22
C TYR A 88 -6.02 29.81 7.84
N LEU A 89 -6.19 28.86 6.92
CA LEU A 89 -6.70 29.12 5.57
C LEU A 89 -8.10 29.71 5.56
N TYR A 90 -8.96 29.27 6.48
CA TYR A 90 -10.30 29.83 6.62
C TYR A 90 -10.27 31.29 7.12
N LYS A 91 -9.41 31.59 8.09
CA LYS A 91 -9.38 32.89 8.78
C LYS A 91 -8.60 33.95 8.00
N TYR A 92 -7.45 33.58 7.44
CA TYR A 92 -6.51 34.51 6.82
C TYR A 92 -6.47 34.41 5.29
N GLY A 93 -7.11 33.39 4.71
CA GLY A 93 -7.09 33.17 3.27
C GLY A 93 -5.92 32.31 2.79
N PRO A 94 -5.69 32.30 1.47
CA PRO A 94 -4.65 31.47 0.88
C PRO A 94 -3.25 31.94 1.26
N MET A 95 -2.38 31.02 1.63
CA MET A 95 -0.97 31.27 1.89
C MET A 95 -0.23 31.58 0.60
N LEU A 96 0.65 32.56 0.62
CA LEU A 96 1.48 32.99 -0.51
C LEU A 96 2.86 32.34 -0.50
N SER A 97 3.35 31.98 0.68
CA SER A 97 4.69 31.41 0.86
C SER A 97 4.76 30.44 2.03
N GLU A 98 5.82 29.65 2.06
CA GLU A 98 6.10 28.71 3.16
C GLU A 98 6.33 29.41 4.51
N ASN A 99 6.74 30.67 4.50
CA ASN A 99 6.97 31.44 5.73
C ASN A 99 5.67 31.62 6.56
N GLU A 100 4.53 31.55 5.93
CA GLU A 100 3.24 31.64 6.62
C GLU A 100 2.91 30.39 7.42
N LEU A 101 3.55 29.27 7.13
CA LEU A 101 3.40 28.07 7.96
C LEU A 101 3.85 28.30 9.41
N TRP A 102 4.80 29.21 9.64
CA TRP A 102 5.24 29.57 10.99
C TRP A 102 4.16 30.28 11.83
N MET A 103 3.11 30.78 11.19
CA MET A 103 1.99 31.43 11.88
C MET A 103 0.92 30.47 12.35
N ILE A 104 1.07 29.17 12.00
CA ILE A 104 0.14 28.11 12.41
C ILE A 104 0.45 27.70 13.84
N GLU A 105 -0.58 27.62 14.67
CA GLU A 105 -0.44 27.18 16.05
C GLU A 105 0.01 25.72 16.13
N ASP A 106 0.90 25.42 17.09
CA ASP A 106 1.48 24.11 17.36
C ASP A 106 2.38 23.51 16.25
N ILE A 107 2.73 24.29 15.21
CA ILE A 107 3.67 23.81 14.22
C ILE A 107 5.12 23.97 14.70
N ASN A 108 5.93 22.95 14.56
CA ASN A 108 7.35 23.01 14.89
C ASN A 108 8.23 23.05 13.63
N ARG A 109 9.51 23.39 13.83
CA ARG A 109 10.48 23.51 12.73
C ARG A 109 10.69 22.19 11.96
N GLN A 110 10.63 21.09 12.67
CA GLN A 110 10.82 19.77 12.09
C GLN A 110 9.63 19.39 11.19
N THR A 111 8.40 19.62 11.65
CA THR A 111 7.19 19.41 10.85
C THR A 111 7.18 20.24 9.57
N ILE A 112 7.59 21.51 9.63
CA ILE A 112 7.68 22.35 8.42
C ILE A 112 8.68 21.77 7.42
N ARG A 113 9.89 21.40 7.88
CA ARG A 113 10.91 20.79 7.01
C ARG A 113 10.44 19.49 6.37
N CYS A 114 9.67 18.68 7.13
CA CYS A 114 9.10 17.45 6.59
C CYS A 114 7.98 17.71 5.59
N LEU A 115 7.16 18.74 5.81
CA LEU A 115 6.03 19.07 4.96
C LEU A 115 6.44 19.76 3.65
N GLN A 116 7.49 20.56 3.69
CA GLN A 116 7.95 21.42 2.60
C GLN A 116 8.11 20.70 1.23
N PRO A 117 8.70 19.49 1.11
CA PRO A 117 8.84 18.79 -0.16
C PRO A 117 7.51 18.35 -0.78
N PHE A 118 6.45 18.30 0.00
CA PHE A 118 5.16 17.68 -0.37
C PHE A 118 4.04 18.69 -0.62
N ILE A 119 4.30 19.99 -0.44
CA ILE A 119 3.29 21.03 -0.59
C ILE A 119 3.72 22.08 -1.60
N CYS A 120 2.74 22.78 -2.15
CA CYS A 120 2.97 23.98 -2.98
C CYS A 120 1.91 25.04 -2.68
N PHE A 121 2.22 26.29 -3.03
CA PHE A 121 1.41 27.49 -2.74
C PHE A 121 0.88 28.10 -4.05
N LYS A 122 0.12 27.33 -4.82
CA LYS A 122 -0.43 27.81 -6.11
C LYS A 122 -1.81 28.45 -5.90
N HIS A 123 -2.01 29.61 -6.51
CA HIS A 123 -3.35 30.12 -6.74
C HIS A 123 -3.96 29.32 -7.87
N THR A 124 -4.86 28.37 -7.55
CA THR A 124 -5.47 27.54 -8.58
C THR A 124 -6.98 27.71 -8.53
N GLU A 125 -7.53 28.24 -9.60
CA GLU A 125 -8.96 28.06 -9.89
C GLU A 125 -9.22 26.56 -10.08
N LYS A 126 -10.29 26.05 -9.49
CA LYS A 126 -10.72 24.64 -9.61
C LYS A 126 -11.26 24.40 -11.01
N GLU A 127 -10.42 24.22 -12.00
CA GLU A 127 -10.87 23.72 -13.30
C GLU A 127 -11.21 22.22 -13.16
N GLU A 128 -12.47 21.86 -13.42
CA GLU A 128 -12.89 20.49 -13.67
C GLU A 128 -12.35 20.00 -15.02
N TYR A 129 -11.05 19.76 -15.06
CA TYR A 129 -10.39 19.28 -16.26
C TYR A 129 -10.64 17.78 -16.45
N LYS A 130 -11.30 17.41 -17.56
CA LYS A 130 -11.47 16.02 -18.01
C LYS A 130 -10.42 15.70 -19.07
N PRO A 131 -9.36 14.93 -18.73
CA PRO A 131 -8.32 14.63 -19.69
C PRO A 131 -8.81 13.72 -20.81
N THR A 132 -8.35 13.97 -22.03
CA THR A 132 -8.52 13.03 -23.15
C THR A 132 -7.47 11.92 -23.06
N LEU A 133 -7.77 10.71 -23.57
CA LEU A 133 -6.81 9.59 -23.56
C LEU A 133 -5.47 9.95 -24.23
N LYS A 134 -5.50 10.76 -25.31
CA LYS A 134 -4.28 11.23 -25.97
C LYS A 134 -3.41 12.09 -25.05
N GLN A 135 -4.02 12.94 -24.22
CA GLN A 135 -3.30 13.79 -23.27
C GLN A 135 -2.74 12.96 -22.13
N VAL A 136 -3.52 11.98 -21.63
CA VAL A 136 -3.04 11.06 -20.58
C VAL A 136 -1.79 10.32 -21.03
N LEU A 137 -1.82 9.71 -22.22
CA LEU A 137 -0.68 8.96 -22.76
C LEU A 137 0.52 9.86 -23.10
N LYS A 138 0.27 11.09 -23.62
CA LYS A 138 1.34 12.01 -24.03
C LYS A 138 2.07 12.66 -22.85
N TYR A 139 1.35 12.99 -21.80
CA TYR A 139 1.86 13.75 -20.66
C TYR A 139 1.92 12.95 -19.35
N GLY A 140 1.59 11.67 -19.42
CA GLY A 140 1.76 10.76 -18.29
C GLY A 140 3.22 10.48 -18.02
N LYS A 141 3.59 10.44 -16.75
CA LYS A 141 4.92 10.05 -16.30
C LYS A 141 4.97 8.54 -16.09
N GLN A 142 6.08 7.95 -16.44
CA GLN A 142 6.34 6.52 -16.29
C GLN A 142 7.60 6.33 -15.46
N GLU A 143 7.53 5.40 -14.54
CA GLU A 143 8.65 5.01 -13.71
C GLU A 143 8.77 3.49 -13.69
N LEU A 144 10.00 3.01 -13.82
CA LEU A 144 10.33 1.60 -13.64
C LEU A 144 11.43 1.50 -12.60
N SER A 145 11.10 0.96 -11.44
CA SER A 145 12.06 0.71 -10.38
C SER A 145 12.31 -0.78 -10.17
N THR A 146 13.54 -1.13 -9.87
CA THR A 146 13.93 -2.50 -9.53
C THR A 146 14.76 -2.48 -8.26
N ARG A 147 14.51 -3.44 -7.39
CA ARG A 147 15.27 -3.64 -6.17
C ARG A 147 15.81 -5.06 -6.15
N VAL A 148 17.07 -5.21 -5.77
CA VAL A 148 17.73 -6.50 -5.60
C VAL A 148 18.47 -6.48 -4.28
N ASP A 149 18.09 -7.37 -3.35
CA ASP A 149 18.77 -7.52 -2.08
C ASP A 149 19.55 -8.82 -2.06
N MET A 150 20.86 -8.73 -1.86
CA MET A 150 21.77 -9.86 -1.82
C MET A 150 22.44 -9.95 -0.45
N PRO A 151 22.19 -11.02 0.32
CA PRO A 151 22.89 -11.22 1.58
C PRO A 151 24.35 -11.60 1.33
N PHE A 152 25.29 -11.01 2.05
CA PHE A 152 26.72 -11.33 1.97
C PHE A 152 27.09 -12.63 2.69
N TYR A 153 26.13 -13.32 3.29
CA TYR A 153 26.35 -14.58 3.99
C TYR A 153 25.35 -15.65 3.53
N THR A 154 25.77 -16.91 3.60
CA THR A 154 24.93 -18.03 3.19
C THR A 154 24.06 -18.48 4.37
N LYS A 155 22.74 -18.27 4.25
CA LYS A 155 21.76 -18.80 5.21
C LYS A 155 21.69 -20.34 5.11
N SER A 156 21.32 -21.01 6.20
CA SER A 156 21.28 -22.48 6.27
C SER A 156 20.42 -23.15 5.21
N GLY A 157 19.30 -22.53 4.79
CA GLY A 157 18.41 -23.06 3.76
C GLY A 157 19.00 -23.09 2.33
N TYR A 158 20.16 -22.47 2.09
CA TYR A 158 20.88 -22.51 0.81
C TYR A 158 22.04 -23.48 0.78
N LYS A 159 22.32 -24.19 1.90
CA LYS A 159 23.34 -25.21 1.92
C LYS A 159 22.94 -26.35 1.00
N LEU A 160 23.90 -26.80 0.18
CA LEU A 160 23.68 -27.94 -0.70
C LEU A 160 23.53 -29.20 0.15
N HIS A 161 22.50 -29.96 -0.12
CA HIS A 161 22.24 -31.26 0.48
C HIS A 161 22.31 -32.36 -0.56
N THR A 162 22.65 -33.58 -0.12
CA THR A 162 22.71 -34.75 -0.99
C THR A 162 21.30 -35.14 -1.45
N LYS A 163 21.21 -35.77 -2.62
CA LYS A 163 19.92 -36.26 -3.15
C LYS A 163 19.19 -37.20 -2.17
N GLU A 164 19.95 -37.98 -1.39
CA GLU A 164 19.41 -38.88 -0.38
C GLU A 164 18.81 -38.14 0.83
N GLU A 165 19.47 -37.07 1.28
CA GLU A 165 18.95 -36.21 2.35
C GLU A 165 17.70 -35.48 1.91
N LEU A 166 17.65 -34.97 0.68
CA LEU A 166 16.47 -34.30 0.13
C LEU A 166 15.29 -35.24 -0.10
N LYS A 167 15.56 -36.54 -0.43
CA LYS A 167 14.51 -37.56 -0.49
C LYS A 167 13.90 -37.84 0.90
N LYS A 168 14.71 -37.81 1.97
CA LYS A 168 14.23 -37.97 3.35
C LYS A 168 13.48 -36.75 3.85
N ASN A 169 13.93 -35.56 3.51
CA ASN A 169 13.29 -34.32 3.91
C ASN A 169 13.46 -33.25 2.82
N PRO A 170 12.48 -33.09 1.91
CA PRO A 170 12.53 -32.12 0.82
C PRO A 170 12.49 -30.66 1.29
N ASN A 171 12.11 -30.41 2.56
CA ASN A 171 12.06 -29.09 3.14
C ASN A 171 13.36 -28.64 3.83
N LYS A 172 14.48 -29.35 3.62
CA LYS A 172 15.81 -28.97 4.13
C LYS A 172 16.44 -27.84 3.32
N GLN A 173 16.09 -27.70 2.05
CA GLN A 173 16.67 -26.74 1.11
C GLN A 173 15.61 -25.88 0.49
N TYR A 174 15.91 -24.60 0.30
CA TYR A 174 15.03 -23.70 -0.44
C TYR A 174 14.96 -24.03 -1.91
N LEU A 175 13.80 -23.77 -2.53
CA LEU A 175 13.51 -24.11 -3.93
C LEU A 175 14.19 -23.16 -4.93
N GLY A 176 14.48 -21.93 -4.50
CA GLY A 176 15.08 -20.89 -5.31
C GLY A 176 16.39 -20.35 -4.74
N TYR A 177 16.96 -19.39 -5.45
CA TYR A 177 18.20 -18.72 -5.06
C TYR A 177 18.00 -17.66 -3.98
N GLY A 178 19.10 -17.24 -3.33
CA GLY A 178 19.12 -16.43 -2.11
C GLY A 178 18.90 -14.93 -2.30
N TYR A 179 18.56 -14.46 -3.48
CA TYR A 179 18.33 -13.04 -3.74
C TYR A 179 16.84 -12.72 -3.67
N TYR A 180 16.52 -11.62 -2.96
CA TYR A 180 15.26 -10.94 -3.12
C TYR A 180 15.33 -10.03 -4.35
N HIS A 181 14.27 -9.95 -5.11
CA HIS A 181 14.14 -8.89 -6.11
C HIS A 181 12.69 -8.55 -6.40
N SER A 182 12.47 -7.28 -6.63
CA SER A 182 11.18 -6.75 -7.05
C SER A 182 11.30 -5.86 -8.27
N LEU A 183 10.22 -5.79 -9.02
CA LEU A 183 10.03 -4.93 -10.17
C LEU A 183 8.75 -4.15 -9.97
N ARG A 184 8.83 -2.83 -10.06
CA ARG A 184 7.67 -1.96 -9.97
C ARG A 184 7.62 -1.06 -11.19
N TYR A 185 6.51 -1.13 -11.90
CA TYR A 185 6.16 -0.20 -12.96
C TYR A 185 5.02 0.68 -12.47
N SER A 186 5.17 1.98 -12.56
CA SER A 186 4.14 2.96 -12.28
C SER A 186 3.97 3.94 -13.44
N PHE A 187 2.74 4.22 -13.75
CA PHE A 187 2.33 5.26 -14.70
C PHE A 187 1.35 6.17 -13.97
N HIS A 188 1.58 7.46 -14.00
CA HIS A 188 0.62 8.41 -13.46
C HIS A 188 0.43 9.62 -14.39
N TYR A 189 -0.80 10.12 -14.39
CA TYR A 189 -1.15 11.35 -15.08
C TYR A 189 -1.73 12.32 -14.05
N ARG A 190 -0.93 13.33 -13.69
CA ARG A 190 -1.23 14.26 -12.59
C ARG A 190 -1.63 13.46 -11.35
N ASP A 191 -2.54 14.01 -10.52
CA ASP A 191 -3.15 13.35 -9.36
C ASP A 191 -4.46 12.57 -9.70
N LYS A 192 -4.73 12.31 -10.99
CA LYS A 192 -6.03 11.80 -11.43
C LYS A 192 -6.03 10.34 -11.84
N ILE A 193 -4.99 9.87 -12.51
CA ILE A 193 -4.94 8.50 -13.06
C ILE A 193 -3.62 7.87 -12.67
N TYR A 194 -3.70 6.70 -12.07
CA TYR A 194 -2.56 5.88 -11.68
C TYR A 194 -2.78 4.46 -12.20
N LEU A 195 -1.79 3.91 -12.85
CA LEU A 195 -1.76 2.53 -13.29
C LEU A 195 -0.41 1.96 -12.94
N GLY A 196 -0.37 0.73 -12.45
CA GLY A 196 0.91 0.11 -12.13
C GLY A 196 0.84 -1.38 -11.94
N LEU A 197 2.02 -1.95 -11.85
CA LEU A 197 2.26 -3.37 -11.59
C LEU A 197 3.46 -3.49 -10.68
N THR A 198 3.26 -4.07 -9.52
CA THR A 198 4.34 -4.50 -8.63
C THR A 198 4.48 -6.01 -8.77
N ALA A 199 5.71 -6.49 -8.92
CA ALA A 199 6.03 -7.90 -8.98
C ALA A 199 7.20 -8.19 -8.04
N GLU A 200 7.10 -9.27 -7.26
CA GLU A 200 8.05 -9.58 -6.20
C GLU A 200 8.38 -11.06 -6.16
N LYS A 201 9.58 -11.35 -5.71
CA LYS A 201 10.08 -12.67 -5.38
C LYS A 201 10.96 -12.60 -4.14
N ASP A 202 10.58 -13.31 -3.11
CA ASP A 202 11.37 -13.44 -1.91
C ASP A 202 12.63 -14.28 -2.07
N ALA A 203 13.62 -14.02 -1.21
CA ALA A 203 14.84 -14.80 -1.16
C ALA A 203 14.53 -16.28 -0.82
N GLY A 204 14.90 -17.21 -1.72
CA GLY A 204 14.64 -18.65 -1.58
C GLY A 204 13.47 -19.16 -2.39
N GLU A 205 12.70 -18.30 -3.02
CA GLU A 205 11.62 -18.70 -3.92
C GLU A 205 12.10 -19.02 -5.33
N PRO A 206 11.43 -19.95 -6.03
CA PRO A 206 11.76 -20.27 -7.40
C PRO A 206 11.29 -19.17 -8.36
N PHE A 207 12.15 -18.80 -9.32
CA PHE A 207 11.89 -17.82 -10.36
C PHE A 207 12.04 -18.46 -11.74
N PHE A 208 10.96 -18.56 -12.51
CA PHE A 208 10.87 -19.32 -13.76
C PHE A 208 11.38 -20.77 -13.64
N ALA A 209 11.26 -21.36 -12.45
CA ALA A 209 11.81 -22.67 -12.15
C ALA A 209 10.86 -23.50 -11.28
N GLY A 210 11.00 -24.82 -11.35
CA GLY A 210 10.25 -25.76 -10.51
C GLY A 210 8.75 -25.60 -10.62
N GLN A 211 8.09 -25.31 -9.52
CA GLN A 211 6.65 -25.12 -9.42
C GLN A 211 6.19 -23.72 -9.84
N ASN A 212 7.08 -22.72 -9.81
CA ASN A 212 6.79 -21.37 -10.26
C ASN A 212 7.34 -21.11 -11.67
N ARG A 213 6.51 -21.38 -12.68
CA ARG A 213 6.84 -21.09 -14.09
C ARG A 213 6.46 -19.69 -14.54
N LYS A 214 5.77 -18.91 -13.70
CA LYS A 214 5.25 -17.58 -14.05
C LYS A 214 6.24 -16.44 -13.78
N GLY A 215 7.38 -16.72 -13.19
CA GLY A 215 8.41 -15.74 -12.82
C GLY A 215 8.28 -15.29 -11.38
N TYR A 216 7.77 -14.10 -11.13
CA TYR A 216 7.56 -13.61 -9.79
C TYR A 216 6.52 -14.43 -9.02
N ASP A 217 6.67 -14.48 -7.72
CA ASP A 217 5.73 -15.20 -6.87
C ASP A 217 4.46 -14.40 -6.62
N PHE A 218 4.59 -13.11 -6.47
CA PHE A 218 3.52 -12.15 -6.27
C PHE A 218 3.44 -11.13 -7.40
N TYR A 219 2.20 -10.74 -7.75
CA TYR A 219 1.88 -9.69 -8.72
C TYR A 219 0.74 -8.81 -8.19
N SER A 220 0.96 -7.51 -8.16
CA SER A 220 -0.02 -6.52 -7.73
C SER A 220 -0.32 -5.50 -8.83
N PRO A 221 -1.23 -5.82 -9.78
CA PRO A 221 -1.71 -4.86 -10.77
C PRO A 221 -2.77 -3.93 -10.16
N TYR A 222 -2.73 -2.65 -10.51
CA TYR A 222 -3.77 -1.70 -10.13
C TYR A 222 -4.01 -0.64 -11.20
N LEU A 223 -5.27 -0.21 -11.29
CA LEU A 223 -5.70 1.02 -11.95
C LEU A 223 -6.48 1.84 -10.92
N PHE A 224 -6.07 3.07 -10.71
CA PHE A 224 -6.69 3.96 -9.74
C PHE A 224 -6.96 5.32 -10.35
N ILE A 225 -8.20 5.79 -10.26
CA ILE A 225 -8.66 7.07 -10.82
C ILE A 225 -9.22 7.91 -9.68
N ARG A 226 -8.86 9.18 -9.66
CA ARG A 226 -9.31 10.15 -8.64
C ARG A 226 -9.98 11.37 -9.25
N ASN A 227 -10.94 11.92 -8.52
CA ASN A 227 -11.52 13.25 -8.76
C ASN A 227 -11.95 13.50 -10.22
N MET A 228 -12.72 12.56 -10.78
CA MET A 228 -13.33 12.70 -12.11
C MET A 228 -14.83 12.99 -11.99
N GLY A 229 -15.19 14.27 -11.93
CA GLY A 229 -16.57 14.71 -11.76
C GLY A 229 -17.16 14.25 -10.41
N ARG A 230 -18.21 13.42 -10.44
CA ARG A 230 -18.81 12.87 -9.21
C ARG A 230 -18.09 11.64 -8.68
N ILE A 231 -17.21 11.02 -9.46
CA ILE A 231 -16.39 9.90 -8.99
C ILE A 231 -15.24 10.46 -8.14
N LYS A 232 -15.26 10.23 -6.83
CA LYS A 232 -14.19 10.61 -5.91
C LYS A 232 -12.98 9.71 -6.11
N SER A 233 -13.20 8.39 -6.20
CA SER A 233 -12.16 7.40 -6.53
C SER A 233 -12.76 6.17 -7.20
N LEU A 234 -11.98 5.53 -8.07
CA LEU A 234 -12.27 4.24 -8.70
C LEU A 234 -10.99 3.42 -8.67
N ALA A 235 -11.05 2.23 -8.12
CA ALA A 235 -9.96 1.27 -8.09
C ALA A 235 -10.35 -0.01 -8.82
N ILE A 236 -9.46 -0.54 -9.64
CA ILE A 236 -9.58 -1.83 -10.32
C ILE A 236 -8.26 -2.58 -10.16
N GLY A 237 -8.32 -3.88 -9.84
CA GLY A 237 -7.15 -4.69 -9.51
C GLY A 237 -6.92 -4.77 -8.00
N ASN A 238 -5.70 -4.52 -7.55
CA ASN A 238 -5.38 -4.56 -6.13
C ASN A 238 -5.58 -3.17 -5.49
N TYR A 239 -6.32 -3.14 -4.37
CA TYR A 239 -6.66 -1.91 -3.67
C TYR A 239 -6.73 -2.10 -2.16
N ARG A 240 -6.72 -1.00 -1.43
CA ARG A 240 -6.86 -0.93 0.03
C ARG A 240 -8.09 -0.15 0.43
N LEU A 241 -8.62 -0.48 1.59
CA LEU A 241 -9.78 0.18 2.19
C LEU A 241 -9.50 0.54 3.65
N SER A 242 -9.93 1.72 4.05
CA SER A 242 -9.95 2.13 5.45
C SER A 242 -11.10 3.11 5.67
N TYR A 243 -12.02 2.78 6.57
CA TYR A 243 -13.19 3.61 6.87
C TYR A 243 -13.36 3.86 8.36
N GLY A 244 -13.80 5.07 8.69
CA GLY A 244 -14.01 5.50 10.06
C GLY A 244 -12.74 5.35 10.90
N TYR A 245 -12.88 4.78 12.08
CA TYR A 245 -11.74 4.48 12.98
C TYR A 245 -11.06 3.14 12.67
N GLY A 246 -11.38 2.50 11.55
CA GLY A 246 -10.79 1.24 11.14
C GLY A 246 -11.29 0.00 11.88
N LEU A 247 -12.45 0.09 12.56
CA LEU A 247 -13.00 -1.01 13.36
C LEU A 247 -13.68 -2.10 12.51
N VAL A 248 -14.37 -1.69 11.43
CA VAL A 248 -15.07 -2.63 10.54
C VAL A 248 -14.13 -3.13 9.45
N ILE A 249 -13.42 -2.22 8.79
CA ILE A 249 -12.49 -2.54 7.72
C ILE A 249 -11.31 -1.55 7.74
N ASN A 250 -10.13 -2.13 7.80
CA ASN A 250 -8.88 -1.38 7.73
C ASN A 250 -7.77 -2.29 7.20
N THR A 251 -7.21 -1.94 6.06
CA THR A 251 -6.02 -2.58 5.49
C THR A 251 -4.76 -1.73 5.68
N ASP A 252 -4.90 -0.60 6.37
CA ASP A 252 -3.75 0.22 6.70
C ASP A 252 -3.05 -0.32 7.93
N PHE A 253 -1.78 -0.15 7.90
CA PHE A 253 -0.95 -0.46 9.04
C PHE A 253 -0.66 0.81 9.87
N GLY A 254 -0.58 0.65 11.20
CA GLY A 254 -0.14 1.72 12.09
C GLY A 254 1.37 1.67 12.30
N MET A 255 2.04 2.81 12.28
CA MET A 255 3.46 2.93 12.64
C MET A 255 3.61 2.91 14.16
N GLY A 256 3.72 1.72 14.78
CA GLY A 256 3.92 1.57 16.22
C GLY A 256 2.77 2.05 17.11
N LYS A 257 2.89 1.85 18.41
CA LYS A 257 1.82 2.16 19.36
C LYS A 257 1.58 3.67 19.51
N THR A 258 2.65 4.44 19.61
CA THR A 258 2.58 5.89 19.86
C THR A 258 2.05 6.63 18.62
N ALA A 259 2.58 6.31 17.42
CA ALA A 259 2.09 6.88 16.17
C ALA A 259 0.65 6.45 15.87
N THR A 260 0.26 5.22 16.22
CA THR A 260 -1.14 4.77 16.09
C THR A 260 -2.07 5.56 16.99
N LEU A 261 -1.66 5.92 18.21
CA LEU A 261 -2.48 6.72 19.13
C LEU A 261 -2.65 8.16 18.62
N SER A 262 -1.59 8.77 18.09
CA SER A 262 -1.65 10.14 17.56
C SER A 262 -2.47 10.26 16.26
N THR A 263 -2.64 9.17 15.52
CA THR A 263 -3.37 9.12 14.24
C THR A 263 -4.69 8.35 14.31
N LEU A 264 -5.21 8.10 15.51
CA LEU A 264 -6.45 7.31 15.70
C LEU A 264 -7.65 7.90 14.97
N GLY A 265 -7.76 9.23 14.88
CA GLY A 265 -8.79 9.93 14.13
C GLY A 265 -8.66 9.84 12.61
N ASN A 266 -7.47 9.58 12.09
CA ASN A 266 -7.12 9.69 10.67
C ASN A 266 -7.23 8.39 9.86
N LYS A 267 -8.04 7.44 10.29
CA LYS A 267 -8.17 6.15 9.60
C LYS A 267 -9.20 6.14 8.47
N ASN A 268 -9.98 7.21 8.28
CA ASN A 268 -10.97 7.31 7.21
C ASN A 268 -10.34 7.71 5.86
N ARG A 269 -9.39 6.91 5.38
CA ARG A 269 -8.65 7.18 4.13
C ARG A 269 -9.39 6.72 2.87
N GLY A 270 -10.52 6.02 3.01
CA GLY A 270 -11.34 5.55 1.91
C GLY A 270 -10.67 4.48 1.04
N ILE A 271 -10.90 4.56 -0.28
CA ILE A 271 -10.35 3.64 -1.28
C ILE A 271 -8.99 4.15 -1.74
N ARG A 272 -7.97 3.27 -1.74
CA ARG A 272 -6.62 3.57 -2.21
C ARG A 272 -6.08 2.45 -3.09
N LYS A 273 -5.13 2.75 -3.96
CA LYS A 273 -4.38 1.75 -4.73
C LYS A 273 -3.53 0.89 -3.80
N HIS A 274 -3.22 -0.33 -4.22
CA HIS A 274 -2.23 -1.19 -3.59
C HIS A 274 -1.06 -1.41 -4.55
N SER A 275 0.03 -0.70 -4.31
CA SER A 275 1.26 -0.72 -5.08
C SER A 275 2.42 -1.39 -4.34
N SER A 276 2.15 -1.87 -3.13
CA SER A 276 3.10 -2.51 -2.24
C SER A 276 3.32 -3.98 -2.59
N THR A 277 4.40 -4.52 -2.03
CA THR A 277 4.75 -5.94 -1.99
C THR A 277 4.03 -6.71 -0.87
N ASP A 278 3.16 -6.05 -0.06
CA ASP A 278 2.37 -6.73 0.95
C ASP A 278 1.38 -7.72 0.32
N GLU A 279 1.62 -9.00 0.53
CA GLU A 279 0.83 -10.10 -0.02
C GLU A 279 -0.44 -10.41 0.77
N TYR A 280 -0.66 -9.74 1.91
CA TYR A 280 -1.80 -10.07 2.78
C TYR A 280 -2.82 -8.95 2.93
N ASN A 281 -2.41 -7.71 3.13
CA ASN A 281 -3.30 -6.60 3.50
C ASN A 281 -3.83 -5.82 2.29
N TYR A 282 -4.51 -6.49 1.37
CA TYR A 282 -5.13 -5.86 0.19
C TYR A 282 -6.42 -6.57 -0.21
N PHE A 283 -7.20 -5.92 -1.05
CA PHE A 283 -8.35 -6.46 -1.75
C PHE A 283 -8.07 -6.55 -3.24
N GLN A 284 -8.67 -7.51 -3.94
CA GLN A 284 -8.48 -7.70 -5.37
C GLN A 284 -9.84 -7.72 -6.07
N GLY A 285 -10.10 -6.76 -6.94
CA GLY A 285 -11.38 -6.63 -7.64
C GLY A 285 -11.67 -5.21 -8.08
N ALA A 286 -12.77 -4.62 -7.62
CA ALA A 286 -13.15 -3.27 -7.96
C ALA A 286 -13.77 -2.54 -6.76
N ALA A 287 -13.50 -1.24 -6.66
CA ALA A 287 -14.09 -0.37 -5.66
C ALA A 287 -14.32 1.03 -6.25
N ALA A 288 -15.43 1.67 -5.89
CA ALA A 288 -15.79 2.99 -6.35
C ALA A 288 -16.33 3.85 -5.23
N SER A 289 -15.91 5.12 -5.20
CA SER A 289 -16.42 6.17 -4.32
C SER A 289 -17.13 7.23 -5.15
N TYR A 290 -18.38 7.52 -4.80
CA TYR A 290 -19.24 8.42 -5.55
C TYR A 290 -19.79 9.54 -4.67
N LYS A 291 -19.63 10.78 -5.10
CA LYS A 291 -20.21 11.96 -4.47
C LYS A 291 -21.69 12.09 -4.84
N VAL A 292 -22.58 11.64 -3.97
CA VAL A 292 -24.03 11.76 -4.14
C VAL A 292 -24.46 13.24 -4.06
N SER A 293 -23.90 13.96 -3.10
CA SER A 293 -24.11 15.40 -2.94
C SER A 293 -22.85 16.05 -2.35
N LYS A 294 -22.92 17.37 -2.05
CA LYS A 294 -21.81 18.09 -1.38
C LYS A 294 -21.47 17.53 0.01
N ARG A 295 -22.44 16.87 0.67
CA ARG A 295 -22.30 16.35 2.04
C ARG A 295 -22.30 14.83 2.11
N TRP A 296 -22.79 14.13 1.09
CA TRP A 296 -22.94 12.69 1.09
C TRP A 296 -22.00 12.03 0.08
N THR A 297 -21.22 11.08 0.55
CA THR A 297 -20.37 10.21 -0.26
C THR A 297 -20.74 8.75 0.02
N THR A 298 -20.86 7.94 -1.01
CA THR A 298 -21.10 6.51 -0.90
C THR A 298 -19.99 5.74 -1.59
N ASP A 299 -19.52 4.69 -0.96
CA ASP A 299 -18.52 3.79 -1.49
C ASP A 299 -19.12 2.39 -1.62
N ALA A 300 -18.73 1.70 -2.67
CA ALA A 300 -19.07 0.29 -2.89
C ALA A 300 -17.82 -0.46 -3.34
N PHE A 301 -17.64 -1.68 -2.87
CA PHE A 301 -16.48 -2.49 -3.20
C PHE A 301 -16.81 -3.97 -3.25
N TYR A 302 -16.08 -4.65 -4.12
CA TYR A 302 -16.10 -6.10 -4.26
C TYR A 302 -14.68 -6.62 -4.43
N SER A 303 -14.36 -7.68 -3.70
CA SER A 303 -13.07 -8.36 -3.78
C SER A 303 -13.27 -9.87 -3.94
N TYR A 304 -12.53 -10.45 -4.87
CA TYR A 304 -12.37 -11.89 -5.03
C TYR A 304 -10.88 -12.21 -5.02
N ARG A 305 -10.42 -12.90 -3.99
CA ARG A 305 -9.01 -13.14 -3.77
C ARG A 305 -8.73 -14.58 -3.34
N LYS A 306 -7.63 -15.13 -3.84
CA LYS A 306 -7.04 -16.36 -3.32
C LYS A 306 -6.04 -16.03 -2.23
N MET A 307 -6.07 -16.79 -1.16
CA MET A 307 -5.23 -16.61 0.02
C MET A 307 -4.54 -17.91 0.37
N ASP A 308 -3.39 -17.79 1.02
CA ASP A 308 -2.63 -18.90 1.53
C ASP A 308 -3.17 -19.40 2.86
N GLY A 309 -3.11 -20.69 3.07
CA GLY A 309 -3.53 -21.26 4.33
C GLY A 309 -3.49 -22.77 4.37
N ILE A 310 -3.78 -23.30 5.55
CA ILE A 310 -3.89 -24.74 5.79
C ILE A 310 -5.36 -25.12 5.74
N VAL A 311 -5.67 -26.02 4.82
CA VAL A 311 -7.03 -26.49 4.59
C VAL A 311 -7.05 -28.00 4.82
N ASN A 312 -7.88 -28.46 5.75
CA ASN A 312 -8.28 -29.85 5.84
C ASN A 312 -9.44 -30.10 4.88
N ASN A 313 -9.84 -31.37 4.67
CA ASN A 313 -10.86 -31.73 3.69
C ASN A 313 -12.13 -30.84 3.73
N TRP A 314 -12.52 -30.37 4.91
CA TRP A 314 -13.77 -29.63 5.15
C TRP A 314 -13.59 -28.20 5.68
N PHE A 315 -12.47 -27.89 6.32
CA PHE A 315 -12.27 -26.65 7.09
C PHE A 315 -10.96 -25.96 6.76
N ILE A 316 -10.96 -24.63 6.91
CA ILE A 316 -9.76 -23.81 6.96
C ILE A 316 -9.29 -23.79 8.42
N THR A 317 -8.10 -24.33 8.67
CA THR A 317 -7.54 -24.41 10.02
C THR A 317 -6.63 -23.23 10.34
N SER A 318 -5.97 -22.63 9.33
CA SER A 318 -5.08 -21.50 9.54
C SER A 318 -4.94 -20.67 8.26
N LEU A 319 -4.93 -19.35 8.41
CA LEU A 319 -4.55 -18.40 7.37
C LEU A 319 -3.05 -18.13 7.48
N LYS A 320 -2.34 -18.18 6.35
CA LYS A 320 -0.91 -17.88 6.25
C LYS A 320 -0.77 -16.42 5.81
N LYS A 321 0.03 -15.63 6.54
CA LYS A 321 0.14 -14.18 6.35
C LYS A 321 1.52 -13.72 5.87
N ASP A 322 2.51 -14.61 5.86
CA ASP A 322 3.92 -14.27 5.63
C ASP A 322 4.35 -14.22 4.15
N GLY A 323 3.49 -14.65 3.21
CA GLY A 323 3.75 -14.65 1.77
C GLY A 323 4.82 -15.65 1.30
N TYR A 324 5.64 -16.25 2.15
CA TYR A 324 6.80 -17.06 1.74
C TYR A 324 6.43 -18.38 1.07
N HIS A 325 7.04 -18.66 -0.09
CA HIS A 325 6.92 -19.91 -0.84
C HIS A 325 8.28 -20.52 -1.20
N ARG A 326 9.18 -20.61 -0.22
CA ARG A 326 10.56 -21.06 -0.36
C ARG A 326 10.73 -22.56 -0.26
N LEU A 327 9.77 -23.26 0.36
CA LEU A 327 9.79 -24.70 0.66
C LEU A 327 8.57 -25.39 0.05
N TYR A 328 8.67 -26.70 -0.23
CA TYR A 328 7.55 -27.49 -0.75
C TYR A 328 6.31 -27.38 0.14
N ARG A 329 6.47 -27.49 1.46
CA ARG A 329 5.38 -27.36 2.44
C ARG A 329 4.72 -25.98 2.46
N GLU A 330 5.45 -24.92 2.05
CA GLU A 330 4.93 -23.56 1.93
C GLU A 330 4.14 -23.42 0.63
N PHE A 331 4.66 -24.00 -0.45
CA PHE A 331 4.00 -24.01 -1.76
C PHE A 331 2.66 -24.78 -1.76
N GLU A 332 2.56 -25.87 -1.00
CA GLU A 332 1.32 -26.64 -0.82
C GLU A 332 0.19 -25.82 -0.18
N LYS A 333 0.53 -24.75 0.54
CA LYS A 333 -0.44 -23.85 1.20
C LYS A 333 -0.85 -22.67 0.32
N LYS A 334 -0.20 -22.50 -0.83
CA LYS A 334 -0.41 -21.36 -1.73
C LYS A 334 -1.78 -21.42 -2.37
N ASN A 335 -2.51 -20.30 -2.31
CA ASN A 335 -3.80 -20.11 -2.99
C ASN A 335 -4.90 -21.15 -2.65
N MET A 336 -4.82 -21.79 -1.48
CA MET A 336 -5.76 -22.85 -1.08
C MET A 336 -7.13 -22.34 -0.67
N ILE A 337 -7.22 -21.06 -0.32
CA ILE A 337 -8.42 -20.44 0.23
C ILE A 337 -8.92 -19.38 -0.75
N THR A 338 -10.22 -19.41 -1.04
CA THR A 338 -10.86 -18.31 -1.77
C THR A 338 -11.67 -17.47 -0.79
N ASN A 339 -11.43 -16.17 -0.82
CA ASN A 339 -12.12 -15.18 0.00
C ASN A 339 -12.84 -14.20 -0.92
N GLN A 340 -14.12 -13.93 -0.63
CA GLN A 340 -14.92 -12.93 -1.30
C GLN A 340 -15.41 -11.93 -0.27
N VAL A 341 -15.26 -10.65 -0.59
CA VAL A 341 -15.71 -9.55 0.26
C VAL A 341 -16.53 -8.59 -0.58
N ILE A 342 -17.71 -8.25 -0.10
CA ILE A 342 -18.56 -7.19 -0.65
C ILE A 342 -18.92 -6.24 0.48
N GLY A 343 -18.96 -4.95 0.19
CA GLY A 343 -19.37 -3.99 1.20
C GLY A 343 -19.63 -2.62 0.62
N SER A 344 -20.13 -1.78 1.50
CA SER A 344 -20.44 -0.39 1.22
C SER A 344 -20.12 0.49 2.43
N ASN A 345 -19.86 1.75 2.14
CA ASN A 345 -19.71 2.78 3.15
C ASN A 345 -20.50 4.01 2.74
N LEU A 346 -21.17 4.63 3.69
CA LEU A 346 -21.94 5.88 3.51
C LEU A 346 -21.41 6.90 4.50
N ASN A 347 -20.86 8.00 3.98
CA ASN A 347 -20.34 9.11 4.79
C ASN A 347 -21.18 10.35 4.60
N TYR A 348 -21.50 10.99 5.71
CA TYR A 348 -22.11 12.32 5.80
C TYR A 348 -21.13 13.30 6.44
N ASN A 349 -20.71 14.33 5.68
CA ASN A 349 -19.84 15.39 6.15
C ASN A 349 -20.67 16.66 6.34
N GLY A 350 -21.12 16.88 7.58
CA GLY A 350 -21.85 18.07 7.99
C GLY A 350 -20.89 19.19 8.44
N LYS A 351 -21.46 20.36 8.79
CA LYS A 351 -20.66 21.49 9.29
C LYS A 351 -20.11 21.23 10.70
N TYR A 352 -20.85 20.46 11.52
CA TYR A 352 -20.56 20.25 12.95
C TYR A 352 -20.38 18.78 13.32
N CYS A 353 -20.67 17.86 12.40
CA CYS A 353 -20.54 16.43 12.65
C CYS A 353 -20.17 15.67 11.37
N GLU A 354 -19.43 14.61 11.52
CA GLU A 354 -19.17 13.61 10.50
C GLU A 354 -19.76 12.29 10.97
N LEU A 355 -20.54 11.62 10.08
CA LEU A 355 -21.19 10.36 10.38
C LEU A 355 -20.83 9.37 9.28
N GLY A 356 -20.41 8.17 9.66
CA GLY A 356 -20.10 7.09 8.75
C GLY A 356 -20.88 5.83 9.11
N LEU A 357 -21.35 5.12 8.10
CA LEU A 357 -21.94 3.79 8.24
C LEU A 357 -21.25 2.85 7.27
N THR A 358 -20.59 1.80 7.78
CA THR A 358 -19.89 0.80 6.99
C THR A 358 -20.54 -0.56 7.17
N ALA A 359 -20.83 -1.25 6.08
CA ALA A 359 -21.34 -2.63 6.08
C ALA A 359 -20.46 -3.51 5.20
N VAL A 360 -20.05 -4.66 5.72
CA VAL A 360 -19.16 -5.62 5.05
C VAL A 360 -19.69 -7.03 5.22
N TYR A 361 -19.73 -7.77 4.13
CA TYR A 361 -20.01 -9.20 4.09
C TYR A 361 -18.82 -9.93 3.50
N ASN A 362 -18.32 -10.95 4.23
CA ASN A 362 -17.13 -11.70 3.89
C ASN A 362 -17.44 -13.19 3.87
N VAL A 363 -17.07 -13.88 2.78
CA VAL A 363 -17.34 -15.32 2.56
C VAL A 363 -16.07 -16.05 2.19
N PHE A 364 -15.81 -17.16 2.85
CA PHE A 364 -14.75 -18.10 2.48
C PHE A 364 -15.32 -19.30 1.69
N ASN A 365 -14.51 -19.92 0.86
CA ASN A 365 -14.90 -21.14 0.13
C ASN A 365 -15.19 -22.34 1.07
N LYS A 366 -14.54 -22.38 2.23
CA LYS A 366 -14.73 -23.39 3.29
C LYS A 366 -14.88 -22.71 4.65
N PRO A 367 -15.57 -23.34 5.61
CA PRO A 367 -15.69 -22.78 6.95
C PRO A 367 -14.32 -22.64 7.64
N LEU A 368 -14.10 -21.51 8.29
CA LEU A 368 -12.97 -21.27 9.17
C LEU A 368 -13.20 -22.00 10.49
N ASN A 369 -12.31 -22.91 10.84
CA ASN A 369 -12.37 -23.66 12.10
C ASN A 369 -10.95 -23.94 12.62
N PRO A 370 -10.28 -22.93 13.20
CA PRO A 370 -8.96 -23.09 13.79
C PRO A 370 -9.03 -24.02 15.02
N ASP A 371 -7.95 -24.78 15.26
CA ASP A 371 -7.83 -25.64 16.43
C ASP A 371 -8.02 -24.83 17.71
N LEU A 372 -8.73 -25.42 18.68
CA LEU A 372 -9.00 -24.78 19.97
C LEU A 372 -7.71 -24.72 20.80
N LYS A 373 -7.21 -23.51 21.00
CA LYS A 373 -6.09 -23.19 21.88
C LYS A 373 -6.47 -21.98 22.75
N PRO A 374 -5.85 -21.79 23.92
CA PRO A 374 -6.21 -20.68 24.81
C PRO A 374 -6.18 -19.30 24.14
N TYR A 375 -5.19 -19.05 23.26
CA TYR A 375 -5.02 -17.75 22.61
C TYR A 375 -5.97 -17.50 21.41
N ASN A 376 -6.63 -18.53 20.87
CA ASN A 376 -7.55 -18.40 19.74
C ASN A 376 -9.00 -18.78 20.07
N LYS A 377 -9.34 -18.87 21.35
CA LYS A 377 -10.68 -19.22 21.84
C LYS A 377 -11.78 -18.36 21.22
N PHE A 378 -11.49 -17.08 21.01
CA PHE A 378 -12.43 -16.09 20.49
C PHE A 378 -12.25 -15.78 18.99
N TYR A 379 -11.44 -16.56 18.27
CA TYR A 379 -11.31 -16.38 16.83
C TYR A 379 -12.63 -16.71 16.13
N PRO A 380 -12.98 -15.97 15.04
CA PRO A 380 -14.20 -16.22 14.31
C PRO A 380 -14.18 -17.63 13.72
N ARG A 381 -15.36 -18.29 13.74
CA ARG A 381 -15.60 -19.61 13.19
C ARG A 381 -16.80 -19.55 12.29
N GLY A 382 -16.77 -20.26 11.17
CA GLY A 382 -17.85 -20.26 10.19
C GLY A 382 -17.37 -19.93 8.78
N LYS A 383 -18.29 -19.84 7.87
CA LYS A 383 -18.03 -19.58 6.45
C LYS A 383 -18.29 -18.13 6.08
N ASP A 384 -19.32 -17.54 6.69
CA ASP A 384 -19.88 -16.25 6.35
C ASP A 384 -19.77 -15.31 7.54
N PHE A 385 -19.28 -14.08 7.29
CA PHE A 385 -19.11 -13.06 8.32
C PHE A 385 -19.67 -11.74 7.82
N TYR A 386 -20.39 -11.03 8.66
CA TYR A 386 -20.87 -9.69 8.38
C TYR A 386 -20.58 -8.77 9.56
N ASN A 387 -20.16 -7.55 9.23
CA ASN A 387 -19.87 -6.50 10.19
C ASN A 387 -20.56 -5.22 9.74
N VAL A 388 -21.12 -4.50 10.72
CA VAL A 388 -21.72 -3.17 10.51
C VAL A 388 -21.22 -2.25 11.62
N GLY A 389 -20.86 -1.05 11.26
CA GLY A 389 -20.38 -0.05 12.22
C GLY A 389 -20.40 1.36 11.66
#